data_5fc3b4242b50ac36b7db8e36b13d2c4d
#
_entry.id   5fc3b4242b50ac36b7db8e36b13d2c4d
#
_cell.length_a   1.000
_cell.length_b   1.000
_cell.length_c   1.000
_cell.angle_alpha   90.00
_cell.angle_beta   90.00
_cell.angle_gamma   90.00
#
_symmetry.space_group_name_H-M   'P 1'
#
loop_
_entity.id
_entity.type
_entity.pdbx_description
1 polymer ?
#
loop_
_entity_poly.entity_id
_entity_poly.type
_entity_poly.pdbx_seq_one_letter_code
_entity_poly.pdbx_strand_id
1 'polypeptide(L)'
;FSIVFLSDVHIGSLTFLEDAFTRFIDWINCEFGNEEQVKIAESVKYLVIGGDIVDGIGVYPNQEKELAIKDITQQYNEAARFLGNIRSDIKIIIAPGNHDASRVAEPQPAVPEEYAKALYELDNVEFISNPGVVSLDGINVLIYHGRSFDDLVMAVKEFTHEKNDLLMEELLKKRHLAPIYGERTPLASE
;
A
#
# COMPACT_ATOMS: atom_id res chain seq x y z
N PHE A 1 -3.62 -21.17 -5.85
CA PHE A 1 -3.78 -20.05 -4.91
C PHE A 1 -3.91 -18.72 -5.66
N SER A 2 -4.50 -17.73 -4.99
CA SER A 2 -4.63 -16.36 -5.51
C SER A 2 -3.87 -15.38 -4.61
N ILE A 3 -3.45 -14.27 -5.19
CA ILE A 3 -2.86 -13.13 -4.48
C ILE A 3 -3.77 -11.93 -4.72
N VAL A 4 -4.13 -11.23 -3.66
CA VAL A 4 -4.85 -9.96 -3.75
C VAL A 4 -3.85 -8.81 -3.59
N PHE A 5 -3.93 -7.83 -4.48
CA PHE A 5 -3.15 -6.60 -4.41
C PHE A 5 -4.09 -5.43 -4.12
N LEU A 6 -3.75 -4.65 -3.11
CA LEU A 6 -4.37 -3.38 -2.75
C LEU A 6 -3.32 -2.29 -2.66
N SER A 7 -3.75 -1.04 -2.76
CA SER A 7 -2.95 0.13 -2.41
C SER A 7 -3.88 1.31 -2.09
N ASP A 8 -3.33 2.39 -1.52
CA ASP A 8 -4.05 3.65 -1.35
C ASP A 8 -5.37 3.51 -0.58
N VAL A 9 -5.35 2.81 0.55
CA VAL A 9 -6.54 2.60 1.40
C VAL A 9 -6.87 3.88 2.18
N HIS A 10 -5.85 4.65 2.60
CA HIS A 10 -5.98 5.93 3.28
C HIS A 10 -6.88 5.89 4.53
N ILE A 11 -6.66 4.90 5.41
CA ILE A 11 -7.36 4.81 6.69
C ILE A 11 -7.02 6.06 7.52
N GLY A 12 -8.05 6.72 8.03
CA GLY A 12 -7.92 7.99 8.76
C GLY A 12 -8.34 9.22 7.97
N SER A 13 -8.53 9.11 6.64
CA SER A 13 -9.13 10.14 5.80
C SER A 13 -10.64 10.27 6.04
N LEU A 14 -11.20 11.47 5.88
CA LEU A 14 -12.64 11.69 5.82
C LEU A 14 -13.30 11.02 4.60
N THR A 15 -12.52 10.73 3.58
CA THR A 15 -12.99 10.08 2.34
C THR A 15 -12.78 8.56 2.34
N PHE A 16 -12.24 7.99 3.42
CA PHE A 16 -12.11 6.54 3.54
C PHE A 16 -13.47 5.85 3.46
N LEU A 17 -13.59 4.90 2.54
CA LEU A 17 -14.83 4.18 2.28
C LEU A 17 -14.95 2.94 3.19
N GLU A 18 -15.18 3.15 4.48
CA GLU A 18 -15.19 2.10 5.50
C GLU A 18 -16.14 0.94 5.14
N ASP A 19 -17.36 1.24 4.70
CA ASP A 19 -18.33 0.21 4.31
C ASP A 19 -17.86 -0.65 3.13
N ALA A 20 -17.16 -0.06 2.17
CA ALA A 20 -16.61 -0.78 1.03
C ALA A 20 -15.43 -1.67 1.47
N PHE A 21 -14.57 -1.17 2.36
CA PHE A 21 -13.45 -1.91 2.89
C PHE A 21 -13.92 -3.06 3.80
N THR A 22 -14.95 -2.84 4.61
CA THR A 22 -15.60 -3.91 5.41
C THR A 22 -16.15 -5.01 4.51
N ARG A 23 -16.87 -4.68 3.43
CA ARG A 23 -17.35 -5.68 2.46
C ARG A 23 -16.21 -6.45 1.77
N PHE A 24 -15.06 -5.79 1.55
CA PHE A 24 -13.86 -6.47 1.05
C PHE A 24 -13.35 -7.50 2.08
N ILE A 25 -13.34 -7.16 3.38
CA ILE A 25 -12.96 -8.07 4.45
C ILE A 25 -13.93 -9.24 4.55
N ASP A 26 -15.23 -9.00 4.49
CA ASP A 26 -16.25 -10.06 4.47
C ASP A 26 -16.05 -10.99 3.26
N TRP A 27 -15.73 -10.43 2.08
CA TRP A 27 -15.46 -11.21 0.88
C TRP A 27 -14.22 -12.09 1.04
N ILE A 28 -13.08 -11.54 1.50
CA ILE A 28 -11.83 -12.30 1.65
C ILE A 28 -11.94 -13.38 2.73
N ASN A 29 -12.88 -13.21 3.68
CA ASN A 29 -13.27 -14.20 4.69
C ASN A 29 -14.28 -15.24 4.18
N CYS A 30 -14.69 -15.19 2.89
CA CYS A 30 -15.69 -16.06 2.29
C CYS A 30 -17.12 -15.86 2.84
N GLU A 31 -17.39 -14.70 3.45
CA GLU A 31 -18.69 -14.37 4.08
C GLU A 31 -19.58 -13.52 3.16
N PHE A 32 -19.05 -13.01 2.05
CA PHE A 32 -19.75 -12.16 1.09
C PHE A 32 -19.41 -12.53 -0.36
N GLY A 33 -20.40 -12.43 -1.26
CA GLY A 33 -20.22 -12.64 -2.69
C GLY A 33 -21.07 -13.81 -3.24
N ASN A 34 -21.08 -13.96 -4.57
CA ASN A 34 -21.66 -15.12 -5.23
C ASN A 34 -20.71 -16.32 -5.18
N GLU A 35 -21.16 -17.49 -5.64
CA GLU A 35 -20.38 -18.74 -5.59
C GLU A 35 -19.01 -18.65 -6.29
N GLU A 36 -18.92 -17.91 -7.39
CA GLU A 36 -17.65 -17.72 -8.12
C GLU A 36 -16.70 -16.82 -7.32
N GLN A 37 -17.21 -15.71 -6.77
CA GLN A 37 -16.44 -14.81 -5.93
C GLN A 37 -15.93 -15.47 -4.65
N VAL A 38 -16.77 -16.30 -4.01
CA VAL A 38 -16.38 -17.07 -2.82
C VAL A 38 -15.27 -18.08 -3.16
N LYS A 39 -15.37 -18.79 -4.29
CA LYS A 39 -14.29 -19.70 -4.75
C LYS A 39 -12.95 -18.98 -4.96
N ILE A 40 -12.99 -17.74 -5.46
CA ILE A 40 -11.77 -16.94 -5.58
C ILE A 40 -11.24 -16.59 -4.17
N ALA A 41 -12.11 -16.13 -3.26
CA ALA A 41 -11.73 -15.81 -1.89
C ALA A 41 -11.13 -17.00 -1.14
N GLU A 42 -11.69 -18.21 -1.28
CA GLU A 42 -11.16 -19.46 -0.71
C GLU A 42 -9.73 -19.76 -1.18
N SER A 43 -9.38 -19.35 -2.40
CA SER A 43 -8.06 -19.59 -2.99
C SER A 43 -7.01 -18.54 -2.58
N VAL A 44 -7.40 -17.45 -1.92
CA VAL A 44 -6.49 -16.36 -1.51
C VAL A 44 -5.56 -16.85 -0.41
N LYS A 45 -4.27 -16.72 -0.66
CA LYS A 45 -3.20 -17.08 0.27
C LYS A 45 -2.40 -15.84 0.73
N TYR A 46 -2.37 -14.81 -0.08
CA TYR A 46 -1.62 -13.59 0.17
C TYR A 46 -2.46 -12.35 -0.11
N LEU A 47 -2.35 -11.36 0.78
CA LEU A 47 -2.81 -10.01 0.58
C LEU A 47 -1.58 -9.09 0.59
N VAL A 48 -1.34 -8.37 -0.48
CA VAL A 48 -0.25 -7.41 -0.61
C VAL A 48 -0.83 -6.00 -0.63
N ILE A 49 -0.37 -5.16 0.28
CA ILE A 49 -0.73 -3.73 0.36
C ILE A 49 0.48 -2.92 -0.10
N GLY A 50 0.35 -2.29 -1.27
CA GLY A 50 1.42 -1.62 -2.00
C GLY A 50 1.69 -0.18 -1.57
N GLY A 51 1.36 0.20 -0.36
CA GLY A 51 1.57 1.53 0.21
C GLY A 51 0.28 2.30 0.48
N ASP A 52 0.41 3.39 1.24
CA ASP A 52 -0.66 4.30 1.64
C ASP A 52 -1.82 3.58 2.33
N ILE A 53 -1.49 2.70 3.31
CA ILE A 53 -2.51 2.04 4.12
C ILE A 53 -3.23 3.05 5.02
N VAL A 54 -2.51 4.05 5.52
CA VAL A 54 -3.05 5.16 6.30
C VAL A 54 -2.96 6.47 5.51
N ASP A 55 -3.76 7.47 5.91
CA ASP A 55 -3.72 8.80 5.29
C ASP A 55 -2.48 9.61 5.70
N GLY A 56 -1.86 9.25 6.82
CA GLY A 56 -0.71 9.96 7.34
C GLY A 56 -1.07 11.29 8.02
N ILE A 57 -0.04 12.04 8.42
CA ILE A 57 -0.16 13.34 9.07
C ILE A 57 0.87 14.31 8.50
N GLY A 58 0.42 15.46 7.99
CA GLY A 58 1.30 16.52 7.50
C GLY A 58 1.98 16.19 6.15
N VAL A 59 1.39 15.32 5.36
CA VAL A 59 1.89 14.91 4.04
C VAL A 59 1.78 16.07 3.04
N TYR A 60 0.74 16.88 3.15
CA TYR A 60 0.51 18.07 2.32
C TYR A 60 -0.16 19.21 3.10
N PRO A 61 -0.08 20.46 2.61
CA PRO A 61 -0.65 21.61 3.31
C PRO A 61 -2.15 21.50 3.55
N ASN A 62 -2.59 21.78 4.78
CA ASN A 62 -3.98 21.76 5.26
C ASN A 62 -4.62 20.34 5.32
N GLN A 63 -3.86 19.28 5.21
CA GLN A 63 -4.38 17.90 5.32
C GLN A 63 -5.18 17.66 6.61
N GLU A 64 -4.88 18.37 7.70
CA GLU A 64 -5.56 18.21 8.99
C GLU A 64 -7.09 18.47 8.92
N LYS A 65 -7.57 19.15 7.85
CA LYS A 65 -8.99 19.38 7.57
C LYS A 65 -9.67 18.20 6.90
N GLU A 66 -8.88 17.30 6.34
CA GLU A 66 -9.33 16.13 5.58
C GLU A 66 -9.18 14.82 6.39
N LEU A 67 -8.67 14.93 7.63
CA LEU A 67 -8.46 13.80 8.52
C LEU A 67 -9.65 13.60 9.46
N ALA A 68 -10.19 12.37 9.45
CA ALA A 68 -11.09 11.84 10.48
C ALA A 68 -10.30 11.43 11.74
N ILE A 69 -9.10 10.85 11.55
CA ILE A 69 -8.20 10.44 12.62
C ILE A 69 -6.91 11.27 12.51
N LYS A 70 -6.65 12.12 13.53
CA LYS A 70 -5.55 13.11 13.53
C LYS A 70 -4.32 12.65 14.31
N ASP A 71 -4.21 11.38 14.61
CA ASP A 71 -3.07 10.76 15.28
C ASP A 71 -2.59 9.56 14.47
N ILE A 72 -1.30 9.51 14.16
CA ILE A 72 -0.73 8.49 13.27
C ILE A 72 -0.82 7.09 13.87
N THR A 73 -0.60 6.95 15.17
CA THR A 73 -0.69 5.65 15.84
C THR A 73 -2.15 5.16 15.86
N GLN A 74 -3.12 6.07 16.04
CA GLN A 74 -4.53 5.72 15.97
C GLN A 74 -4.95 5.31 14.55
N GLN A 75 -4.40 5.90 13.50
CA GLN A 75 -4.64 5.45 12.12
C GLN A 75 -4.15 4.00 11.92
N TYR A 76 -2.95 3.65 12.41
CA TYR A 76 -2.43 2.28 12.36
C TYR A 76 -3.20 1.31 13.27
N ASN A 77 -3.67 1.76 14.43
CA ASN A 77 -4.54 0.94 15.28
C ASN A 77 -5.86 0.60 14.59
N GLU A 78 -6.41 1.57 13.85
CA GLU A 78 -7.62 1.34 13.06
C GLU A 78 -7.35 0.39 11.88
N ALA A 79 -6.21 0.51 11.21
CA ALA A 79 -5.77 -0.45 10.20
C ALA A 79 -5.65 -1.86 10.80
N ALA A 80 -5.08 -1.99 12.00
CA ALA A 80 -4.99 -3.27 12.71
C ALA A 80 -6.36 -3.83 13.09
N ARG A 81 -7.33 -2.99 13.45
CA ARG A 81 -8.72 -3.40 13.70
C ARG A 81 -9.34 -4.06 12.46
N PHE A 82 -9.13 -3.47 11.29
CA PHE A 82 -9.63 -4.04 10.03
C PHE A 82 -8.87 -5.32 9.64
N LEU A 83 -7.55 -5.26 9.56
CA LEU A 83 -6.74 -6.39 9.09
C LEU A 83 -6.74 -7.57 10.04
N GLY A 84 -6.90 -7.33 11.35
CA GLY A 84 -7.06 -8.37 12.37
C GLY A 84 -8.36 -9.21 12.24
N ASN A 85 -9.33 -8.73 11.45
CA ASN A 85 -10.52 -9.51 11.11
C ASN A 85 -10.33 -10.41 9.88
N ILE A 86 -9.21 -10.31 9.16
CA ILE A 86 -8.92 -11.21 8.04
C ILE A 86 -8.47 -12.56 8.60
N ARG A 87 -8.98 -13.64 8.03
CA ARG A 87 -8.64 -15.02 8.44
C ARG A 87 -7.12 -15.23 8.47
N SER A 88 -6.64 -15.90 9.50
CA SER A 88 -5.22 -16.01 9.85
C SER A 88 -4.36 -16.85 8.89
N ASP A 89 -4.98 -17.61 7.98
CA ASP A 89 -4.27 -18.39 6.97
C ASP A 89 -3.84 -17.54 5.75
N ILE A 90 -4.31 -16.29 5.65
CA ILE A 90 -3.85 -15.33 4.65
C ILE A 90 -2.66 -14.55 5.22
N LYS A 91 -1.52 -14.60 4.52
CA LYS A 91 -0.37 -13.76 4.85
C LYS A 91 -0.56 -12.36 4.26
N ILE A 92 -0.45 -11.34 5.11
CA ILE A 92 -0.60 -9.93 4.74
C ILE A 92 0.78 -9.29 4.68
N ILE A 93 1.12 -8.69 3.54
CA ILE A 93 2.41 -8.03 3.30
C ILE A 93 2.14 -6.55 3.07
N ILE A 94 2.80 -5.68 3.83
CA ILE A 94 2.59 -4.23 3.78
C ILE A 94 3.90 -3.55 3.42
N ALA A 95 3.92 -2.85 2.28
CA ALA A 95 4.95 -1.89 1.92
C ALA A 95 4.49 -0.47 2.28
N PRO A 96 5.39 0.47 2.63
CA PRO A 96 5.00 1.86 2.82
C PRO A 96 4.78 2.58 1.49
N GLY A 97 3.91 3.60 1.52
CA GLY A 97 3.79 4.62 0.50
C GLY A 97 4.23 5.99 1.02
N ASN A 98 3.90 7.06 0.31
CA ASN A 98 4.31 8.40 0.71
C ASN A 98 3.46 9.02 1.83
N HIS A 99 2.32 8.44 2.16
CA HIS A 99 1.49 8.82 3.30
C HIS A 99 1.83 8.06 4.58
N ASP A 100 2.43 6.89 4.45
CA ASP A 100 2.79 6.06 5.60
C ASP A 100 3.92 6.67 6.45
N ALA A 101 3.99 6.28 7.73
CA ALA A 101 5.00 6.73 8.68
C ALA A 101 6.37 6.11 8.39
N SER A 102 6.95 6.46 7.24
CA SER A 102 8.29 6.08 6.82
C SER A 102 9.04 7.33 6.34
N ARG A 103 10.34 7.22 6.04
CA ARG A 103 11.06 8.35 5.46
C ARG A 103 10.48 8.71 4.08
N VAL A 104 10.48 10.00 3.75
CA VAL A 104 9.94 10.48 2.46
C VAL A 104 10.83 10.06 1.28
N ALA A 105 12.14 9.99 1.50
CA ALA A 105 13.11 9.62 0.46
C ALA A 105 13.14 8.11 0.23
N GLU A 106 13.12 7.71 -1.04
CA GLU A 106 13.26 6.30 -1.45
C GLU A 106 14.76 5.87 -1.49
N PRO A 107 15.06 4.59 -1.25
CA PRO A 107 14.14 3.54 -0.80
C PRO A 107 13.62 3.80 0.62
N GLN A 108 12.33 3.55 0.83
CA GLN A 108 11.71 3.69 2.15
C GLN A 108 11.90 2.39 2.94
N PRO A 109 12.39 2.42 4.19
CA PRO A 109 12.35 1.26 5.06
C PRO A 109 10.91 0.87 5.40
N ALA A 110 10.70 -0.33 5.91
CA ALA A 110 9.43 -0.75 6.51
C ALA A 110 8.94 0.30 7.53
N VAL A 111 7.63 0.42 7.68
CA VAL A 111 7.05 1.31 8.71
C VAL A 111 7.59 0.90 10.08
N PRO A 112 8.14 1.83 10.88
CA PRO A 112 8.65 1.50 12.21
C PRO A 112 7.57 0.97 13.15
N GLU A 113 7.92 -0.05 13.94
CA GLU A 113 7.01 -0.68 14.91
C GLU A 113 6.42 0.33 15.91
N GLU A 114 7.16 1.39 16.25
CA GLU A 114 6.69 2.43 17.18
C GLU A 114 5.39 3.12 16.73
N TYR A 115 5.11 3.19 15.43
CA TYR A 115 3.86 3.76 14.89
C TYR A 115 2.79 2.69 14.67
N ALA A 116 3.17 1.48 14.27
CA ALA A 116 2.28 0.42 13.80
C ALA A 116 2.27 -0.82 14.70
N LYS A 117 2.53 -0.65 16.01
CA LYS A 117 2.68 -1.75 16.96
C LYS A 117 1.54 -2.78 16.89
N ALA A 118 0.28 -2.32 16.82
CA ALA A 118 -0.87 -3.21 16.75
C ALA A 118 -0.90 -4.09 15.49
N LEU A 119 -0.31 -3.62 14.36
CA LEU A 119 -0.16 -4.42 13.15
C LEU A 119 0.99 -5.43 13.29
N TYR A 120 2.10 -5.05 13.94
CA TYR A 120 3.22 -5.96 14.21
C TYR A 120 2.84 -7.09 15.17
N GLU A 121 1.82 -6.89 16.02
CA GLU A 121 1.28 -7.92 16.93
C GLU A 121 0.38 -8.95 16.23
N LEU A 122 0.03 -8.75 14.94
CA LEU A 122 -0.72 -9.72 14.14
C LEU A 122 0.25 -10.75 13.53
N ASP A 123 0.07 -12.03 13.87
CA ASP A 123 0.98 -13.11 13.46
C ASP A 123 1.08 -13.31 11.94
N ASN A 124 0.09 -12.88 11.19
CA ASN A 124 0.00 -13.03 9.73
C ASN A 124 0.40 -11.76 8.96
N VAL A 125 0.85 -10.69 9.63
CA VAL A 125 1.29 -9.42 9.00
C VAL A 125 2.81 -9.36 8.93
N GLU A 126 3.33 -8.93 7.79
CA GLU A 126 4.75 -8.67 7.57
C GLU A 126 4.94 -7.33 6.85
N PHE A 127 5.81 -6.48 7.39
CA PHE A 127 6.20 -5.23 6.76
C PHE A 127 7.45 -5.39 5.92
N ILE A 128 7.47 -4.74 4.75
CA ILE A 128 8.63 -4.70 3.85
C ILE A 128 8.98 -3.25 3.49
N SER A 129 10.10 -3.06 2.81
CA SER A 129 10.53 -1.76 2.25
C SER A 129 9.74 -1.37 0.99
N ASN A 130 9.85 -0.12 0.56
CA ASN A 130 9.42 0.38 -0.75
C ASN A 130 10.61 1.03 -1.48
N PRO A 131 11.10 0.48 -2.63
CA PRO A 131 10.64 -0.79 -3.21
C PRO A 131 11.02 -2.00 -2.33
N GLY A 132 10.26 -3.08 -2.48
CA GLY A 132 10.50 -4.35 -1.82
C GLY A 132 10.35 -5.54 -2.77
N VAL A 133 11.02 -6.65 -2.48
CA VAL A 133 10.87 -7.90 -3.21
C VAL A 133 10.49 -9.00 -2.24
N VAL A 134 9.44 -9.72 -2.54
CA VAL A 134 8.97 -10.88 -1.75
C VAL A 134 8.88 -12.12 -2.62
N SER A 135 9.11 -13.28 -2.02
CA SER A 135 8.88 -14.57 -2.68
C SER A 135 7.58 -15.19 -2.17
N LEU A 136 6.59 -15.28 -3.04
CA LEU A 136 5.26 -15.83 -2.75
C LEU A 136 5.14 -17.21 -3.40
N ASP A 137 5.31 -18.27 -2.63
CA ASP A 137 5.36 -19.66 -3.13
C ASP A 137 6.31 -19.86 -4.33
N GLY A 138 7.50 -19.24 -4.26
CA GLY A 138 8.54 -19.31 -5.30
C GLY A 138 8.39 -18.30 -6.45
N ILE A 139 7.35 -17.46 -6.43
CA ILE A 139 7.18 -16.37 -7.38
C ILE A 139 7.75 -15.10 -6.76
N ASN A 140 8.77 -14.52 -7.38
CA ASN A 140 9.33 -13.24 -6.92
C ASN A 140 8.47 -12.08 -7.41
N VAL A 141 7.97 -11.28 -6.48
CA VAL A 141 7.13 -10.11 -6.73
C VAL A 141 7.88 -8.85 -6.29
N LEU A 142 8.13 -7.94 -7.22
CA LEU A 142 8.63 -6.60 -6.94
C LEU A 142 7.43 -5.70 -6.61
N ILE A 143 7.48 -5.06 -5.45
CA ILE A 143 6.45 -4.14 -4.97
C ILE A 143 7.07 -2.74 -4.94
N TYR A 144 6.42 -1.80 -5.62
CA TYR A 144 6.82 -0.41 -5.69
C TYR A 144 5.59 0.48 -5.69
N HIS A 145 5.51 1.42 -4.75
CA HIS A 145 4.34 2.30 -4.60
C HIS A 145 4.13 3.24 -5.80
N GLY A 146 5.20 3.60 -6.52
CA GLY A 146 5.08 4.33 -7.79
C GLY A 146 5.21 5.85 -7.68
N ARG A 147 5.81 6.39 -6.61
CA ARG A 147 6.00 7.84 -6.43
C ARG A 147 6.64 8.53 -7.63
N SER A 148 7.58 7.87 -8.31
CA SER A 148 8.28 8.40 -9.49
C SER A 148 7.39 8.63 -10.72
N PHE A 149 6.17 8.11 -10.72
CA PHE A 149 5.21 8.38 -11.80
C PHE A 149 4.91 9.87 -11.92
N ASP A 150 4.84 10.58 -10.78
CA ASP A 150 4.63 12.03 -10.76
C ASP A 150 5.73 12.78 -11.53
N ASP A 151 7.00 12.43 -11.29
CA ASP A 151 8.12 13.07 -11.98
C ASP A 151 8.13 12.75 -13.48
N LEU A 152 7.76 11.53 -13.87
CA LEU A 152 7.65 11.14 -15.28
C LEU A 152 6.53 11.91 -15.99
N VAL A 153 5.36 12.04 -15.38
CA VAL A 153 4.22 12.78 -15.93
C VAL A 153 4.56 14.27 -16.08
N MET A 154 5.29 14.84 -15.13
CA MET A 154 5.70 16.24 -15.21
C MET A 154 6.77 16.50 -16.28
N ALA A 155 7.69 15.57 -16.49
CA ALA A 155 8.84 15.75 -17.36
C ALA A 155 8.60 15.31 -18.81
N VAL A 156 7.69 14.37 -19.06
CA VAL A 156 7.48 13.75 -20.38
C VAL A 156 6.05 13.98 -20.84
N LYS A 157 5.90 14.80 -21.88
CA LYS A 157 4.59 15.30 -22.38
C LYS A 157 3.60 14.18 -22.77
N GLU A 158 4.11 13.04 -23.19
CA GLU A 158 3.32 11.90 -23.65
C GLU A 158 2.72 11.08 -22.50
N PHE A 159 3.20 11.28 -21.27
CA PHE A 159 2.75 10.56 -20.09
C PHE A 159 1.66 11.32 -19.34
N THR A 160 0.67 10.58 -18.87
CA THR A 160 -0.41 11.09 -18.00
C THR A 160 -0.74 10.06 -16.94
N HIS A 161 -1.31 10.47 -15.81
CA HIS A 161 -1.78 9.57 -14.75
C HIS A 161 -2.90 8.61 -15.19
N GLU A 162 -3.52 8.86 -16.34
CA GLU A 162 -4.53 7.98 -16.93
C GLU A 162 -3.92 6.78 -17.68
N LYS A 163 -2.61 6.84 -17.98
CA LYS A 163 -1.87 5.83 -18.76
C LYS A 163 -0.75 5.21 -17.95
N ASN A 164 -1.09 4.69 -16.78
CA ASN A 164 -0.12 4.09 -15.86
C ASN A 164 0.60 2.87 -16.45
N ASP A 165 -0.03 2.15 -17.37
CA ASP A 165 0.57 1.04 -18.12
C ASP A 165 1.80 1.49 -18.90
N LEU A 166 1.75 2.66 -19.56
CA LEU A 166 2.89 3.24 -20.30
C LEU A 166 4.00 3.69 -19.36
N LEU A 167 3.64 4.25 -18.18
CA LEU A 167 4.61 4.62 -17.15
C LEU A 167 5.35 3.39 -16.62
N MET A 168 4.62 2.32 -16.31
CA MET A 168 5.21 1.05 -15.87
C MET A 168 6.12 0.45 -16.95
N GLU A 169 5.68 0.44 -18.21
CA GLU A 169 6.47 -0.04 -19.34
C GLU A 169 7.79 0.73 -19.47
N GLU A 170 7.75 2.05 -19.30
CA GLU A 170 8.95 2.89 -19.36
C GLU A 170 9.93 2.59 -18.23
N LEU A 171 9.46 2.42 -16.99
CA LEU A 171 10.30 2.02 -15.87
C LEU A 171 10.97 0.66 -16.13
N LEU A 172 10.22 -0.31 -16.66
CA LEU A 172 10.77 -1.61 -17.03
C LEU A 172 11.82 -1.53 -18.14
N LYS A 173 11.59 -0.71 -19.17
CA LYS A 173 12.56 -0.45 -20.26
C LYS A 173 13.83 0.19 -19.73
N LYS A 174 13.71 1.18 -18.85
CA LYS A 174 14.82 1.86 -18.19
C LYS A 174 15.53 0.97 -17.16
N ARG A 175 14.89 -0.08 -16.66
CA ARG A 175 15.36 -0.90 -15.52
C ARG A 175 15.68 -0.04 -14.30
N HIS A 176 14.87 0.96 -14.06
CA HIS A 176 15.04 1.91 -12.97
C HIS A 176 13.68 2.40 -12.50
N LEU A 177 13.40 2.31 -11.20
CA LEU A 177 12.11 2.66 -10.63
C LEU A 177 11.90 4.19 -10.51
N ALA A 178 12.97 4.97 -10.44
CA ALA A 178 12.93 6.43 -10.39
C ALA A 178 13.93 7.04 -11.39
N PRO A 179 13.72 6.93 -12.72
CA PRO A 179 14.66 7.44 -13.73
C PRO A 179 14.72 8.98 -13.76
N ILE A 180 13.67 9.64 -13.28
CA ILE A 180 13.61 11.07 -12.99
C ILE A 180 13.25 11.20 -11.52
N TYR A 181 14.00 12.00 -10.77
CA TYR A 181 13.84 12.17 -9.32
C TYR A 181 14.33 13.55 -8.85
N GLY A 182 14.03 13.87 -7.58
CA GLY A 182 14.50 15.08 -6.92
C GLY A 182 13.43 16.14 -6.72
N GLU A 183 12.34 16.11 -7.49
CA GLU A 183 11.20 17.04 -7.36
C GLU A 183 10.08 16.42 -6.52
N ARG A 184 9.44 15.35 -7.04
CA ARG A 184 8.37 14.63 -6.35
C ARG A 184 8.86 13.36 -5.68
N THR A 185 9.93 12.76 -6.22
CA THR A 185 10.54 11.54 -5.71
C THR A 185 11.92 11.86 -5.13
N PRO A 186 12.06 12.22 -3.86
CA PRO A 186 13.37 12.37 -3.24
C PRO A 186 14.02 10.99 -3.10
N LEU A 187 15.31 10.92 -3.43
CA LEU A 187 16.15 9.74 -3.21
C LEU A 187 17.10 9.97 -2.05
N ALA A 188 17.24 8.97 -1.18
CA ALA A 188 18.23 8.99 -0.13
C ALA A 188 19.63 8.77 -0.72
N SER A 189 20.57 9.61 -0.32
CA SER A 189 22.01 9.35 -0.56
C SER A 189 22.48 8.34 0.48
N GLU A 190 22.90 7.18 0.06
CA GLU A 190 23.56 6.18 0.92
C GLU A 190 25.06 6.16 0.68
#